data_d09ecf0aaf8389108f52f642bd4b78e1
#
_entry.id   d09ecf0aaf8389108f52f642bd4b78e1
#
_cell.length_a   1.000
_cell.length_b   1.000
_cell.length_c   1.000
_cell.angle_alpha   90.00
_cell.angle_beta   90.00
_cell.angle_gamma   90.00
#
_symmetry.space_group_name_H-M   'P 1'
#
loop_
_entity.id
_entity.type
_entity.pdbx_description
1 polymer ?
#
loop_
_entity_poly.entity_id
_entity_poly.type
_entity_poly.pdbx_seq_one_letter_code
_entity_poly.pdbx_strand_id
1 'polypeptide(L)' 'MSEEMGTPRCLACDRESNSVPLLPIEYRGARLWICPQHLPVLIHDPAQLTGKLAGAEDLNPAEHHD' A
#
# COMPACT_ATOMS: atom_id res chain seq x y z
N MET A 1 -1.98 23.41 5.75
CA MET A 1 -2.22 22.83 5.73
C MET A 1 -2.42 22.08 5.65
N SER A 2 -2.55 21.76 5.74
CA SER A 2 -2.84 20.94 5.76
C SER A 2 -3.27 20.28 5.44
N GLU A 3 -3.47 20.13 5.42
CA GLU A 3 -3.94 19.37 5.16
C GLU A 3 -4.11 18.36 5.19
N GLU A 4 -4.14 18.14 5.67
CA GLU A 4 -4.35 16.97 5.71
C GLU A 4 -5.49 16.47 5.81
N MET A 5 -5.78 15.98 5.22
CA MET A 5 -6.92 15.41 5.03
C MET A 5 -6.98 14.09 5.64
N GLY A 6 -7.26 13.97 6.79
CA GLY A 6 -7.37 12.72 7.46
C GLY A 6 -6.04 12.10 7.83
N THR A 7 -6.08 11.05 8.60
CA THR A 7 -4.92 10.33 9.08
C THR A 7 -4.45 9.33 8.02
N PRO A 8 -3.15 9.22 7.78
CA PRO A 8 -2.67 8.17 6.88
C PRO A 8 -3.05 6.80 7.38
N ARG A 9 -3.44 5.93 6.45
CA ARG A 9 -3.86 4.58 6.77
C ARG A 9 -3.30 3.62 5.75
N CYS A 10 -3.01 2.41 6.18
CA CYS A 10 -2.61 1.36 5.26
C CYS A 10 -3.73 1.11 4.27
N LEU A 11 -3.39 1.09 2.99
CA LEU A 11 -4.42 0.89 1.96
C LEU A 11 -5.06 -0.49 2.03
N ALA A 12 -4.39 -1.45 2.66
CA ALA A 12 -4.88 -2.82 2.70
C ALA A 12 -5.67 -3.13 3.96
N CYS A 13 -5.26 -2.61 5.11
CA CYS A 13 -5.87 -3.01 6.37
C CYS A 13 -6.38 -1.83 7.19
N ASP A 14 -6.19 -0.61 6.71
CA ASP A 14 -6.69 0.62 7.35
C ASP A 14 -6.06 0.93 8.70
N ARG A 15 -4.97 0.26 9.06
CA ARG A 15 -4.29 0.61 10.29
C ARG A 15 -3.65 1.98 10.16
N GLU A 16 -3.69 2.72 11.25
CA GLU A 16 -3.15 4.05 11.28
C GLU A 16 -1.72 4.04 11.79
N SER A 17 -1.04 5.16 11.59
CA SER A 17 0.33 5.28 12.01
C SER A 17 0.51 5.17 13.51
N ASN A 18 -0.57 5.35 14.27
CA ASN A 18 -0.52 5.14 15.72
C ASN A 18 -0.34 3.67 16.08
N SER A 19 -0.75 2.78 15.19
CA SER A 19 -0.70 1.35 15.47
C SER A 19 0.50 0.68 14.82
N VAL A 20 0.86 1.11 13.62
CA VAL A 20 1.95 0.50 12.86
C VAL A 20 2.68 1.59 12.11
N PRO A 21 3.95 1.37 11.80
CA PRO A 21 4.63 2.30 10.89
C PRO A 21 3.98 2.23 9.52
N LEU A 22 3.88 3.36 8.86
CA LEU A 22 3.34 3.42 7.52
C LEU A 22 4.42 3.94 6.59
N LEU A 23 4.50 3.32 5.42
CA LEU A 23 5.43 3.72 4.39
C LEU A 23 4.68 4.41 3.27
N PRO A 24 5.15 5.57 2.83
CA PRO A 24 4.50 6.24 1.70
C PRO A 24 4.91 5.60 0.39
N ILE A 25 3.93 5.46 -0.49
CA ILE A 25 4.20 4.99 -1.85
C ILE A 25 3.49 5.93 -2.81
N GLU A 26 4.02 6.02 -4.01
CA GLU A 26 3.39 6.80 -5.05
C GLU A 26 2.93 5.89 -6.16
N TYR A 27 1.72 6.12 -6.65
CA TYR A 27 1.15 5.27 -7.66
C TYR A 27 0.12 6.09 -8.43
N ARG A 28 0.33 6.19 -9.74
CA ARG A 28 -0.58 6.88 -10.64
C ARG A 28 -0.91 8.29 -10.17
N GLY A 29 0.12 8.98 -9.69
CA GLY A 29 -0.01 10.36 -9.27
C GLY A 29 -0.59 10.56 -7.89
N ALA A 30 -0.85 9.50 -7.16
CA ALA A 30 -1.42 9.59 -5.82
C ALA A 30 -0.43 9.04 -4.80
N ARG A 31 -0.47 9.61 -3.60
CA ARG A 31 0.32 9.09 -2.51
C ARG A 31 -0.55 8.19 -1.66
N LEU A 32 -0.05 6.98 -1.42
CA LEU A 32 -0.73 5.99 -0.62
C LEU A 32 0.18 5.56 0.50
N TRP A 33 -0.38 4.83 1.45
CA TRP A 33 0.37 4.37 2.62
C TRP A 33 0.19 2.88 2.76
N ILE A 34 1.23 2.19 3.22
CA ILE A 34 1.15 0.75 3.42
C ILE A 34 1.94 0.38 4.67
N CYS A 35 1.44 -0.57 5.42
CA CYS A 35 2.12 -1.03 6.62
C CYS A 35 3.13 -2.12 6.28
N PRO A 36 4.07 -2.40 7.20
CA PRO A 36 5.09 -3.40 6.91
C PRO A 36 4.53 -4.80 6.69
N GLN A 37 3.36 -5.09 7.24
CA GLN A 37 2.78 -6.42 7.07
C GLN A 37 2.21 -6.61 5.68
N HIS A 38 1.83 -5.54 5.01
CA HIS A 38 1.25 -5.65 3.69
C HIS A 38 2.18 -5.20 2.59
N LEU A 39 3.30 -4.59 2.95
CA LEU A 39 4.29 -4.25 1.95
C LEU A 39 4.78 -5.48 1.17
N PRO A 40 5.06 -6.62 1.82
CA PRO A 40 5.43 -7.80 1.05
C PRO A 40 4.33 -8.28 0.11
N VAL A 41 3.08 -8.08 0.48
CA VAL A 41 1.97 -8.42 -0.41
C VAL A 41 2.03 -7.57 -1.66
N LEU A 42 2.27 -6.28 -1.50
CA LEU A 42 2.39 -5.40 -2.66
C LEU A 42 3.54 -5.83 -3.57
N ILE A 43 4.63 -6.28 -2.98
CA ILE A 43 5.82 -6.64 -3.74
C ILE A 43 5.66 -7.98 -4.43
N HIS A 44 5.15 -8.98 -3.71
CA HIS A 44 5.18 -10.35 -4.19
C HIS A 44 3.84 -10.86 -4.69
N ASP A 45 2.75 -10.23 -4.31
CA ASP A 45 1.43 -10.71 -4.72
C ASP A 45 0.46 -9.55 -4.77
N PRO A 46 0.74 -8.55 -5.63
CA PRO A 46 -0.11 -7.35 -5.65
C PRO A 46 -1.55 -7.62 -6.03
N ALA A 47 -1.83 -8.75 -6.67
CA ALA A 47 -3.20 -9.06 -7.04
C ALA A 47 -4.11 -9.20 -5.82
N GLN A 48 -3.55 -9.50 -4.66
CA GLN A 48 -4.36 -9.55 -3.45
C GLN A 48 -4.87 -8.18 -3.04
N LEU A 49 -4.33 -7.12 -3.60
CA LEU A 49 -4.79 -5.76 -3.31
C LEU A 49 -5.84 -5.28 -4.30
N THR A 50 -6.34 -6.17 -5.12
CA THR A 50 -7.43 -5.83 -6.04
C THR A 50 -8.60 -5.29 -5.24
N GLY A 51 -9.13 -4.16 -5.69
CA GLY A 51 -10.20 -3.47 -4.98
C GLY A 51 -9.69 -2.47 -3.96
N LYS A 52 -8.44 -2.57 -3.56
CA LYS A 52 -7.83 -1.61 -2.65
C LYS A 52 -6.81 -0.75 -3.34
N LEU A 53 -6.27 -1.23 -4.43
CA LEU A 53 -5.30 -0.51 -5.23
C LEU A 53 -5.73 -0.63 -6.67
N ALA A 54 -5.97 0.49 -7.32
CA ALA A 54 -6.46 0.49 -8.69
C ALA A 54 -5.46 -0.20 -9.60
N GLY A 55 -5.92 -1.17 -10.38
CA GLY A 55 -5.06 -1.86 -11.31
C GLY A 55 -4.10 -2.85 -10.68
N ALA A 56 -4.36 -3.24 -9.43
CA ALA A 56 -3.45 -4.15 -8.75
C ALA A 56 -3.32 -5.47 -9.48
N GLU A 57 -4.38 -5.90 -10.13
CA GLU A 57 -4.36 -7.18 -10.84
C GLU A 57 -3.44 -7.13 -12.06
N ASP A 58 -3.07 -5.94 -12.51
CA ASP A 58 -2.19 -5.79 -13.66
C ASP A 58 -0.72 -5.62 -13.26
N LEU A 59 -0.44 -5.55 -11.98
CA LEU A 59 0.94 -5.36 -11.53
C LEU A 59 1.67 -6.68 -11.56
N ASN A 60 2.93 -6.61 -11.96
CA ASN A 60 3.78 -7.79 -11.97
C ASN A 60 4.40 -7.98 -10.59
N PRO A 61 4.25 -9.16 -9.99
CA PRO A 61 4.93 -9.40 -8.72
C PRO A 61 6.44 -9.42 -8.91
N ALA A 62 7.13 -9.03 -7.87
CA ALA A 62 8.57 -9.12 -7.88
C ALA A 62 8.96 -10.58 -7.94
N GLU A 63 9.99 -10.89 -8.72
CA GLU A 63 10.44 -12.26 -8.84
C GLU A 63 11.17 -12.70 -7.60
N HIS A 64 10.95 -13.96 -7.28
CA HIS A 64 11.63 -14.60 -6.19
C HIS A 64 12.65 -15.53 -6.75
N HIS A 65 13.88 -15.31 -6.37
CA HIS A 65 14.94 -16.23 -6.74
C HIS A 65 15.55 -16.76 -5.49
N ASP A 66 15.42 -17.99 -5.29
CA ASP A 66 15.97 -18.63 -4.09
C ASP A 66 17.36 -19.15 -4.32
#